data_d7687b04a6b8e4ae313e1452f088aead
#
_entry.id   d7687b04a6b8e4ae313e1452f088aead
#
_cell.length_a   1.000
_cell.length_b   1.000
_cell.length_c   1.000
_cell.angle_alpha   90.00
_cell.angle_beta   90.00
_cell.angle_gamma   90.00
#
_symmetry.space_group_name_H-M   'P 1'
#
loop_
_entity.id
_entity.type
_entity.pdbx_description
1 polymer ?
#
loop_
_entity_poly.entity_id
_entity_poly.type
_entity_poly.pdbx_seq_one_letter_code
_entity_poly.pdbx_strand_id
1 'polypeptide(L)'
;MFYVKLRYMSIRVLLENEILNLKKSVFAYIGITIATMILQLIVPYVSGMYIDSLVDKHSAIMLFVVAIAGLNLFSILTEYGMTYVMTKLNNTFLYRICNKIFQTIYESSLTFFEDKDSAFLTDQITGDGATICGFLLNSFPDFVYNVILLSISALFVIKADVLLGLIIIVTVPIYFVVYKRLENNMYKNEQEYKMAGNEYTAKGMEQIRCARFVKENSVSKEMEERFAMAFKSMLQGAIGQVKTQYLFSNINRLIMVFCYLLVLAIGGYNVINGKISIGYFTIITSYVNMILSSTSDVIDFSGDYPKVKVAVDRMNKVLSECYNSIEQSESLIDDKICIESINLEKLSFSYGDKILFDNFSAKFEKGKIYGIIGENGAGKSTLLDVIVGLYPDKYKGNIYYDNCNIKNLKCDEIRKNQIAFLSQQVERINISPKEYLHFGIENYDIVRERKLCDYFGLTDDSNLEQEDNIVHCSGGEMQKLELIRNFQKSCIVKIMDEPTNGLDSETVKRLVRLLEKEKKEHIFIIVSHDKRVLNICDEKIVIKE
;
A
#
# COMPACT_ATOMS: atom_id res chain seq x y z
N MET A 1 23.32 -9.84 -9.44
CA MET A 1 22.46 -11.03 -9.51
C MET A 1 21.11 -10.85 -8.81
N PHE A 2 20.95 -9.90 -7.88
CA PHE A 2 19.69 -9.56 -7.21
C PHE A 2 18.73 -8.76 -8.12
N TYR A 3 19.24 -7.84 -8.95
CA TYR A 3 18.48 -6.95 -9.84
C TYR A 3 17.83 -7.64 -11.05
N VAL A 4 18.42 -8.71 -11.58
CA VAL A 4 17.87 -9.45 -12.74
C VAL A 4 16.61 -10.27 -12.38
N LYS A 5 16.43 -10.63 -11.11
CA LYS A 5 15.23 -11.35 -10.63
C LYS A 5 14.01 -10.46 -10.40
N LEU A 6 14.18 -9.14 -10.37
CA LEU A 6 13.11 -8.16 -10.13
C LEU A 6 12.25 -7.89 -11.37
N ARG A 7 12.70 -8.24 -12.57
CA ARG A 7 12.08 -7.88 -13.86
C ARG A 7 10.65 -8.43 -14.10
N TYR A 8 10.15 -9.35 -13.25
CA TYR A 8 8.77 -9.88 -13.28
C TYR A 8 8.29 -10.25 -11.86
N MET A 9 8.44 -9.35 -10.92
CA MET A 9 7.99 -9.63 -9.56
C MET A 9 6.48 -9.40 -9.47
N SER A 10 5.70 -10.43 -9.88
CA SER A 10 4.28 -10.46 -9.55
C SER A 10 4.11 -10.39 -8.02
N ILE A 11 3.00 -9.84 -7.55
CA ILE A 11 2.66 -9.82 -6.11
C ILE A 11 2.89 -11.20 -5.45
N ARG A 12 2.69 -12.29 -6.19
CA ARG A 12 2.92 -13.67 -5.74
C ARG A 12 4.35 -13.91 -5.24
N VAL A 13 5.36 -13.44 -5.97
CA VAL A 13 6.77 -13.63 -5.60
C VAL A 13 7.12 -12.82 -4.35
N LEU A 14 6.54 -11.61 -4.20
CA LEU A 14 6.67 -10.81 -2.98
C LEU A 14 6.09 -11.53 -1.78
N LEU A 15 4.90 -12.10 -1.93
CA LEU A 15 4.21 -12.85 -0.88
C LEU A 15 4.98 -14.10 -0.45
N GLU A 16 5.46 -14.91 -1.40
CA GLU A 16 6.25 -16.12 -1.12
C GLU A 16 7.52 -15.81 -0.31
N ASN A 17 8.25 -14.76 -0.68
CA ASN A 17 9.46 -14.34 0.03
C ASN A 17 9.17 -13.88 1.48
N GLU A 18 8.10 -13.10 1.69
CA GLU A 18 7.78 -12.59 3.02
C GLU A 18 7.20 -13.66 3.95
N ILE A 19 6.44 -14.64 3.43
CA ILE A 19 6.00 -15.82 4.21
C ILE A 19 7.20 -16.61 4.73
N LEU A 20 8.22 -16.82 3.90
CA LEU A 20 9.44 -17.52 4.31
C LEU A 20 10.19 -16.78 5.44
N ASN A 21 10.16 -15.45 5.45
CA ASN A 21 10.75 -14.63 6.50
C ASN A 21 10.00 -14.74 7.85
N LEU A 22 8.71 -15.06 7.81
CA LEU A 22 7.84 -15.17 9.00
C LEU A 22 7.60 -16.62 9.47
N LYS A 23 8.35 -17.60 8.95
CA LYS A 23 8.16 -19.04 9.18
C LYS A 23 7.96 -19.44 10.65
N LYS A 24 8.69 -18.82 11.60
CA LYS A 24 8.55 -19.14 13.04
C LYS A 24 7.15 -18.82 13.57
N SER A 25 6.60 -17.65 13.20
CA SER A 25 5.25 -17.24 13.61
C SER A 25 4.19 -18.08 12.92
N VAL A 26 4.39 -18.47 11.66
CA VAL A 26 3.51 -19.37 10.92
C VAL A 26 3.47 -20.75 11.57
N PHE A 27 4.62 -21.32 11.96
CA PHE A 27 4.65 -22.61 12.67
C PHE A 27 3.97 -22.54 14.04
N ALA A 28 4.17 -21.45 14.80
CA ALA A 28 3.48 -21.25 16.07
C ALA A 28 1.96 -21.19 15.88
N TYR A 29 1.50 -20.46 14.86
CA TYR A 29 0.08 -20.38 14.51
C TYR A 29 -0.50 -21.75 14.15
N ILE A 30 0.16 -22.52 13.28
CA ILE A 30 -0.26 -23.88 12.92
C ILE A 30 -0.35 -24.79 14.15
N GLY A 31 0.63 -24.74 15.06
CA GLY A 31 0.64 -25.54 16.27
C GLY A 31 -0.56 -25.23 17.19
N ILE A 32 -0.88 -23.96 17.39
CA ILE A 32 -2.05 -23.53 18.18
C ILE A 32 -3.36 -23.94 17.48
N THR A 33 -3.44 -23.78 16.17
CA THR A 33 -4.61 -24.18 15.36
C THR A 33 -4.90 -25.67 15.46
N ILE A 34 -3.87 -26.53 15.44
CA ILE A 34 -4.03 -27.96 15.63
C ILE A 34 -4.53 -28.26 17.07
N ALA A 35 -4.00 -27.58 18.09
CA ALA A 35 -4.45 -27.75 19.45
C ALA A 35 -5.94 -27.37 19.64
N THR A 36 -6.37 -26.23 19.06
CA THR A 36 -7.79 -25.81 19.09
C THR A 36 -8.69 -26.82 18.37
N MET A 37 -8.27 -27.36 17.23
CA MET A 37 -9.01 -28.38 16.48
C MET A 37 -9.22 -29.66 17.33
N ILE A 38 -8.16 -30.14 17.98
CA ILE A 38 -8.24 -31.33 18.84
C ILE A 38 -9.22 -31.10 19.99
N LEU A 39 -9.18 -29.94 20.61
CA LEU A 39 -10.10 -29.59 21.70
C LEU A 39 -11.55 -29.54 21.22
N GLN A 40 -11.82 -28.94 20.07
CA GLN A 40 -13.17 -28.88 19.48
C GLN A 40 -13.73 -30.27 19.17
N LEU A 41 -12.89 -31.23 18.79
CA LEU A 41 -13.31 -32.61 18.53
C LEU A 41 -13.54 -33.40 19.83
N ILE A 42 -12.79 -33.13 20.89
CA ILE A 42 -12.89 -33.89 22.15
C ILE A 42 -14.10 -33.44 22.99
N VAL A 43 -14.40 -32.15 23.04
CA VAL A 43 -15.47 -31.60 23.90
C VAL A 43 -16.86 -32.26 23.65
N PRO A 44 -17.36 -32.40 22.41
CA PRO A 44 -18.62 -33.10 22.16
C PRO A 44 -18.63 -34.56 22.60
N TYR A 45 -17.50 -35.25 22.42
CA TYR A 45 -17.36 -36.66 22.81
C TYR A 45 -17.49 -36.82 24.35
N VAL A 46 -16.74 -36.01 25.12
CA VAL A 46 -16.78 -36.03 26.57
C VAL A 46 -18.17 -35.60 27.11
N SER A 47 -18.82 -34.62 26.43
CA SER A 47 -20.17 -34.19 26.77
C SER A 47 -21.23 -35.29 26.58
N GLY A 48 -21.11 -36.07 25.51
CA GLY A 48 -22.00 -37.21 25.29
C GLY A 48 -21.80 -38.33 26.33
N MET A 49 -20.54 -38.65 26.66
CA MET A 49 -20.26 -39.62 27.75
C MET A 49 -20.81 -39.14 29.10
N TYR A 50 -20.75 -37.85 29.38
CA TYR A 50 -21.37 -37.25 30.57
C TYR A 50 -22.89 -37.51 30.58
N ILE A 51 -23.58 -37.29 29.48
CA ILE A 51 -25.04 -37.51 29.38
C ILE A 51 -25.39 -38.99 29.61
N ASP A 52 -24.65 -39.93 29.02
CA ASP A 52 -24.88 -41.35 29.25
C ASP A 52 -24.61 -41.73 30.72
N SER A 53 -23.56 -41.16 31.34
CA SER A 53 -23.28 -41.38 32.76
C SER A 53 -24.39 -40.87 33.70
N LEU A 54 -25.11 -39.80 33.30
CA LEU A 54 -26.27 -39.29 34.03
C LEU A 54 -27.45 -40.26 33.97
N VAL A 55 -27.69 -40.87 32.79
CA VAL A 55 -28.76 -41.86 32.61
C VAL A 55 -28.50 -43.13 33.42
N ASP A 56 -27.24 -43.60 33.42
CA ASP A 56 -26.79 -44.80 34.12
C ASP A 56 -26.55 -44.61 35.63
N LYS A 57 -26.73 -43.40 36.16
CA LYS A 57 -26.52 -43.02 37.56
C LYS A 57 -25.13 -43.36 38.13
N HIS A 58 -24.08 -43.21 37.30
CA HIS A 58 -22.69 -43.46 37.73
C HIS A 58 -22.14 -42.37 38.68
N SER A 59 -21.25 -42.78 39.62
CA SER A 59 -20.64 -41.89 40.62
C SER A 59 -19.62 -40.88 40.05
N ALA A 60 -19.25 -40.98 38.74
CA ALA A 60 -18.21 -40.15 38.12
C ALA A 60 -18.68 -38.81 37.56
N ILE A 61 -19.92 -38.38 37.83
CA ILE A 61 -20.54 -37.17 37.28
C ILE A 61 -19.67 -35.92 37.50
N MET A 62 -19.15 -35.73 38.73
CA MET A 62 -18.33 -34.55 39.06
C MET A 62 -17.01 -34.50 38.29
N LEU A 63 -16.41 -35.68 37.98
CA LEU A 63 -15.20 -35.77 37.18
C LEU A 63 -15.44 -35.27 35.73
N PHE A 64 -16.57 -35.65 35.13
CA PHE A 64 -16.91 -35.16 33.77
C PHE A 64 -17.18 -33.65 33.75
N VAL A 65 -17.85 -33.11 34.77
CA VAL A 65 -18.09 -31.66 34.87
C VAL A 65 -16.77 -30.90 34.95
N VAL A 66 -15.83 -31.33 35.80
CA VAL A 66 -14.51 -30.72 35.93
C VAL A 66 -13.72 -30.86 34.63
N ALA A 67 -13.75 -32.03 33.96
CA ALA A 67 -13.09 -32.25 32.70
C ALA A 67 -13.65 -31.34 31.60
N ILE A 68 -14.95 -31.22 31.44
CA ILE A 68 -15.60 -30.35 30.47
C ILE A 68 -15.26 -28.88 30.75
N ALA A 69 -15.30 -28.45 32.01
CA ALA A 69 -14.92 -27.10 32.37
C ALA A 69 -13.45 -26.81 32.05
N GLY A 70 -12.55 -27.73 32.38
CA GLY A 70 -11.12 -27.62 32.06
C GLY A 70 -10.83 -27.54 30.56
N LEU A 71 -11.47 -28.41 29.76
CA LEU A 71 -11.34 -28.42 28.32
C LEU A 71 -11.84 -27.11 27.67
N ASN A 72 -12.99 -26.60 28.12
CA ASN A 72 -13.52 -25.33 27.64
C ASN A 72 -12.65 -24.12 28.02
N LEU A 73 -12.13 -24.07 29.25
CA LEU A 73 -11.17 -23.03 29.66
C LEU A 73 -9.91 -23.07 28.82
N PHE A 74 -9.37 -24.28 28.57
CA PHE A 74 -8.19 -24.43 27.73
C PHE A 74 -8.47 -24.07 26.26
N SER A 75 -9.67 -24.37 25.74
CA SER A 75 -10.11 -23.93 24.42
C SER A 75 -10.13 -22.39 24.31
N ILE A 76 -10.66 -21.69 25.29
CA ILE A 76 -10.69 -20.22 25.32
C ILE A 76 -9.25 -19.65 25.31
N LEU A 77 -8.34 -20.25 26.08
CA LEU A 77 -6.93 -19.81 26.13
C LEU A 77 -6.21 -20.03 24.79
N THR A 78 -6.44 -21.17 24.15
CA THR A 78 -5.83 -21.47 22.83
C THR A 78 -6.41 -20.59 21.74
N GLU A 79 -7.71 -20.28 21.75
CA GLU A 79 -8.37 -19.37 20.82
C GLU A 79 -7.84 -17.93 20.96
N TYR A 80 -7.66 -17.46 22.21
CA TYR A 80 -7.03 -16.17 22.48
C TYR A 80 -5.59 -16.13 21.94
N GLY A 81 -4.80 -17.17 22.22
CA GLY A 81 -3.43 -17.31 21.72
C GLY A 81 -3.36 -17.30 20.18
N MET A 82 -4.26 -18.04 19.53
CA MET A 82 -4.40 -18.10 18.08
C MET A 82 -4.69 -16.70 17.49
N THR A 83 -5.71 -16.01 18.04
CA THR A 83 -6.12 -14.67 17.59
C THR A 83 -4.98 -13.65 17.75
N TYR A 84 -4.27 -13.71 18.90
CA TYR A 84 -3.12 -12.82 19.15
C TYR A 84 -1.98 -13.04 18.14
N VAL A 85 -1.55 -14.28 17.95
CA VAL A 85 -0.47 -14.61 16.98
C VAL A 85 -0.87 -14.22 15.57
N MET A 86 -2.11 -14.50 15.21
CA MET A 86 -2.67 -14.20 13.89
C MET A 86 -2.73 -12.70 13.61
N THR A 87 -3.24 -11.91 14.55
CA THR A 87 -3.29 -10.45 14.42
C THR A 87 -1.91 -9.85 14.24
N LYS A 88 -0.93 -10.30 15.04
CA LYS A 88 0.46 -9.86 14.94
C LYS A 88 1.07 -10.23 13.58
N LEU A 89 0.84 -11.46 13.12
CA LEU A 89 1.36 -11.97 11.86
C LEU A 89 0.77 -11.20 10.68
N ASN A 90 -0.55 -11.01 10.65
CA ASN A 90 -1.26 -10.33 9.57
C ASN A 90 -0.80 -8.86 9.42
N ASN A 91 -0.75 -8.10 10.52
CA ASN A 91 -0.32 -6.70 10.47
C ASN A 91 1.17 -6.55 10.13
N THR A 92 2.05 -7.43 10.63
CA THR A 92 3.47 -7.41 10.28
C THR A 92 3.70 -7.74 8.80
N PHE A 93 2.96 -8.70 8.27
CA PHE A 93 3.02 -9.11 6.88
C PHE A 93 2.51 -8.01 5.95
N LEU A 94 1.35 -7.42 6.27
CA LEU A 94 0.80 -6.28 5.53
C LEU A 94 1.78 -5.11 5.46
N TYR A 95 2.33 -4.71 6.62
CA TYR A 95 3.34 -3.64 6.67
C TYR A 95 4.52 -3.92 5.73
N ARG A 96 5.08 -5.14 5.77
CA ARG A 96 6.22 -5.51 4.94
C ARG A 96 5.91 -5.48 3.45
N ILE A 97 4.73 -5.97 3.06
CA ILE A 97 4.28 -5.93 1.66
C ILE A 97 4.09 -4.50 1.18
N CYS A 98 3.33 -3.68 1.93
CA CYS A 98 3.12 -2.28 1.58
C CYS A 98 4.46 -1.51 1.50
N ASN A 99 5.35 -1.71 2.49
CA ASN A 99 6.67 -1.05 2.49
C ASN A 99 7.51 -1.42 1.25
N LYS A 100 7.49 -2.70 0.84
CA LYS A 100 8.18 -3.13 -0.37
C LYS A 100 7.59 -2.51 -1.64
N ILE A 101 6.27 -2.42 -1.71
CA ILE A 101 5.60 -1.77 -2.84
C ILE A 101 5.96 -0.29 -2.89
N PHE A 102 5.94 0.42 -1.75
CA PHE A 102 6.36 1.82 -1.69
C PHE A 102 7.83 1.99 -2.09
N GLN A 103 8.73 1.11 -1.66
CA GLN A 103 10.13 1.14 -2.12
C GLN A 103 10.23 1.00 -3.64
N THR A 104 9.49 0.06 -4.24
CA THR A 104 9.44 -0.10 -5.70
C THR A 104 8.89 1.14 -6.40
N ILE A 105 7.88 1.79 -5.81
CA ILE A 105 7.31 3.04 -6.33
C ILE A 105 8.34 4.18 -6.27
N TYR A 106 9.13 4.29 -5.22
CA TYR A 106 10.18 5.31 -5.12
C TYR A 106 11.33 5.10 -6.13
N GLU A 107 11.54 3.87 -6.59
CA GLU A 107 12.51 3.56 -7.65
C GLU A 107 11.95 3.83 -9.07
N SER A 108 10.65 4.11 -9.21
CA SER A 108 10.03 4.41 -10.50
C SER A 108 10.26 5.86 -10.92
N SER A 109 10.21 6.13 -12.24
CA SER A 109 10.35 7.47 -12.79
C SER A 109 9.16 8.38 -12.43
N LEU A 110 9.34 9.72 -12.52
CA LEU A 110 8.25 10.68 -12.30
C LEU A 110 7.06 10.46 -13.23
N THR A 111 7.27 9.85 -14.39
CA THR A 111 6.22 9.51 -15.34
C THR A 111 5.14 8.61 -14.76
N PHE A 112 5.50 7.76 -13.79
CA PHE A 112 4.55 6.89 -13.10
C PHE A 112 3.50 7.69 -12.30
N PHE A 113 3.86 8.88 -11.79
CA PHE A 113 3.02 9.70 -10.92
C PHE A 113 2.16 10.73 -11.67
N GLU A 114 2.49 11.07 -12.94
CA GLU A 114 1.87 12.18 -13.67
C GLU A 114 0.34 12.12 -13.75
N ASP A 115 -0.22 10.92 -13.97
CA ASP A 115 -1.65 10.72 -14.17
C ASP A 115 -2.34 10.03 -12.96
N LYS A 116 -1.65 9.95 -11.81
CA LYS A 116 -2.16 9.19 -10.66
C LYS A 116 -2.48 10.10 -9.47
N ASP A 117 -3.68 9.94 -8.95
CA ASP A 117 -4.03 10.54 -7.67
C ASP A 117 -3.35 9.75 -6.54
N SER A 118 -2.58 10.45 -5.70
CA SER A 118 -1.80 9.85 -4.60
C SER A 118 -2.69 9.16 -3.55
N ALA A 119 -3.88 9.72 -3.30
CA ALA A 119 -4.83 9.15 -2.35
C ALA A 119 -5.43 7.85 -2.88
N PHE A 120 -5.80 7.82 -4.18
CA PHE A 120 -6.27 6.62 -4.85
C PHE A 120 -5.21 5.51 -4.86
N LEU A 121 -3.96 5.85 -5.17
CA LEU A 121 -2.86 4.89 -5.18
C LEU A 121 -2.57 4.33 -3.78
N THR A 122 -2.61 5.18 -2.75
CA THR A 122 -2.41 4.76 -1.36
C THR A 122 -3.52 3.81 -0.90
N ASP A 123 -4.79 4.15 -1.16
CA ASP A 123 -5.93 3.27 -0.85
C ASP A 123 -5.84 1.94 -1.59
N GLN A 124 -5.44 1.95 -2.85
CA GLN A 124 -5.23 0.75 -3.63
C GLN A 124 -4.13 -0.13 -3.03
N ILE A 125 -2.98 0.42 -2.65
CA ILE A 125 -1.86 -0.35 -2.08
C ILE A 125 -2.24 -0.92 -0.71
N THR A 126 -2.78 -0.09 0.18
CA THR A 126 -3.10 -0.50 1.56
C THR A 126 -4.35 -1.37 1.63
N GLY A 127 -5.41 -1.01 0.93
CA GLY A 127 -6.69 -1.72 0.94
C GLY A 127 -6.66 -3.04 0.17
N ASP A 128 -6.10 -3.05 -1.05
CA ASP A 128 -5.92 -4.30 -1.79
C ASP A 128 -4.85 -5.18 -1.14
N GLY A 129 -3.78 -4.58 -0.59
CA GLY A 129 -2.79 -5.27 0.22
C GLY A 129 -3.42 -5.97 1.44
N ALA A 130 -4.28 -5.28 2.19
CA ALA A 130 -5.02 -5.86 3.31
C ALA A 130 -5.94 -6.99 2.87
N THR A 131 -6.62 -6.86 1.73
CA THR A 131 -7.48 -7.91 1.16
C THR A 131 -6.68 -9.17 0.83
N ILE A 132 -5.51 -9.02 0.18
CA ILE A 132 -4.64 -10.14 -0.20
C ILE A 132 -4.03 -10.81 1.04
N CYS A 133 -3.51 -10.01 1.98
CA CYS A 133 -2.93 -10.53 3.22
C CYS A 133 -3.98 -11.24 4.07
N GLY A 134 -5.17 -10.66 4.21
CA GLY A 134 -6.30 -11.26 4.92
C GLY A 134 -6.71 -12.61 4.33
N PHE A 135 -6.77 -12.71 3.01
CA PHE A 135 -7.06 -13.98 2.36
C PHE A 135 -6.00 -15.05 2.64
N LEU A 136 -4.72 -14.71 2.48
CA LEU A 136 -3.63 -15.67 2.64
C LEU A 136 -3.43 -16.13 4.09
N LEU A 137 -3.63 -15.25 5.04
CA LEU A 137 -3.33 -15.50 6.44
C LEU A 137 -4.56 -15.83 7.29
N ASN A 138 -5.77 -15.39 6.88
CA ASN A 138 -7.02 -15.71 7.56
C ASN A 138 -7.85 -16.71 6.74
N SER A 139 -8.40 -16.27 5.58
CA SER A 139 -9.39 -17.08 4.85
C SER A 139 -8.85 -18.44 4.38
N PHE A 140 -7.61 -18.51 3.88
CA PHE A 140 -7.02 -19.76 3.42
C PHE A 140 -6.68 -20.75 4.55
N PRO A 141 -6.04 -20.35 5.66
CA PRO A 141 -5.85 -21.25 6.82
C PRO A 141 -7.18 -21.71 7.44
N ASP A 142 -8.18 -20.81 7.54
CA ASP A 142 -9.50 -21.14 8.05
C ASP A 142 -10.21 -22.16 7.13
N PHE A 143 -10.06 -22.01 5.82
CA PHE A 143 -10.54 -23.00 4.85
C PHE A 143 -9.91 -24.38 5.10
N VAL A 144 -8.58 -24.45 5.21
CA VAL A 144 -7.87 -25.72 5.46
C VAL A 144 -8.32 -26.34 6.79
N TYR A 145 -8.40 -25.52 7.85
CA TYR A 145 -8.89 -25.92 9.15
C TYR A 145 -10.29 -26.52 9.09
N ASN A 146 -11.22 -25.84 8.44
CA ASN A 146 -12.61 -26.27 8.33
C ASN A 146 -12.77 -27.50 7.44
N VAL A 147 -11.97 -27.66 6.38
CA VAL A 147 -11.95 -28.87 5.54
C VAL A 147 -11.50 -30.10 6.35
N ILE A 148 -10.47 -29.96 7.18
CA ILE A 148 -9.98 -31.04 8.05
C ILE A 148 -11.03 -31.38 9.11
N LEU A 149 -11.59 -30.35 9.78
CA LEU A 149 -12.60 -30.52 10.82
C LEU A 149 -13.86 -31.19 10.26
N LEU A 150 -14.33 -30.75 9.08
CA LEU A 150 -15.45 -31.35 8.37
C LEU A 150 -15.17 -32.84 8.05
N SER A 151 -13.97 -33.13 7.54
CA SER A 151 -13.59 -34.48 7.15
C SER A 151 -13.57 -35.44 8.35
N ILE A 152 -12.98 -35.01 9.47
CA ILE A 152 -12.92 -35.83 10.69
C ILE A 152 -14.33 -36.02 11.27
N SER A 153 -15.10 -34.95 11.38
CA SER A 153 -16.47 -35.00 11.91
C SER A 153 -17.38 -35.88 11.04
N ALA A 154 -17.26 -35.79 9.70
CA ALA A 154 -18.00 -36.65 8.79
C ALA A 154 -17.65 -38.13 8.95
N LEU A 155 -16.36 -38.47 9.15
CA LEU A 155 -15.93 -39.84 9.43
C LEU A 155 -16.55 -40.40 10.74
N PHE A 156 -16.69 -39.58 11.78
CA PHE A 156 -17.38 -39.96 13.00
C PHE A 156 -18.86 -40.26 12.74
N VAL A 157 -19.56 -39.39 12.01
CA VAL A 157 -20.98 -39.55 11.71
C VAL A 157 -21.22 -40.79 10.81
N ILE A 158 -20.36 -41.03 9.81
CA ILE A 158 -20.46 -42.23 8.92
C ILE A 158 -20.27 -43.51 9.72
N LYS A 159 -19.33 -43.55 10.66
CA LYS A 159 -19.11 -44.70 11.55
C LYS A 159 -20.30 -44.92 12.48
N ALA A 160 -20.97 -43.88 12.89
CA ALA A 160 -22.15 -43.94 13.74
C ALA A 160 -23.38 -44.48 13.00
N ASP A 161 -23.66 -43.93 11.81
CA ASP A 161 -24.75 -44.33 10.94
C ASP A 161 -24.42 -43.97 9.46
N VAL A 162 -24.29 -44.97 8.61
CA VAL A 162 -23.94 -44.82 7.20
C VAL A 162 -24.95 -43.97 6.44
N LEU A 163 -26.25 -44.08 6.77
CA LEU A 163 -27.31 -43.32 6.12
C LEU A 163 -27.18 -41.81 6.40
N LEU A 164 -26.88 -41.45 7.66
CA LEU A 164 -26.61 -40.05 8.04
C LEU A 164 -25.37 -39.49 7.35
N GLY A 165 -24.32 -40.29 7.23
CA GLY A 165 -23.12 -39.93 6.48
C GLY A 165 -23.35 -39.66 5.00
N LEU A 166 -24.19 -40.52 4.33
CA LEU A 166 -24.55 -40.32 2.92
C LEU A 166 -25.33 -39.03 2.67
N ILE A 167 -26.21 -38.65 3.57
CA ILE A 167 -26.94 -37.36 3.48
C ILE A 167 -25.97 -36.20 3.42
N ILE A 168 -24.95 -36.22 4.28
CA ILE A 168 -23.94 -35.14 4.34
C ILE A 168 -23.08 -35.12 3.05
N ILE A 169 -22.62 -36.28 2.57
CA ILE A 169 -21.80 -36.37 1.35
C ILE A 169 -22.53 -35.83 0.13
N VAL A 170 -23.82 -36.02 0.02
CA VAL A 170 -24.64 -35.55 -1.12
C VAL A 170 -24.76 -34.03 -1.15
N THR A 171 -24.61 -33.33 -0.01
CA THR A 171 -24.69 -31.87 0.01
C THR A 171 -23.50 -31.17 -0.69
N VAL A 172 -22.30 -31.77 -0.67
CA VAL A 172 -21.07 -31.17 -1.24
C VAL A 172 -21.18 -30.94 -2.77
N PRO A 173 -21.61 -31.90 -3.60
CA PRO A 173 -21.78 -31.65 -5.03
C PRO A 173 -22.86 -30.60 -5.34
N ILE A 174 -23.96 -30.59 -4.58
CA ILE A 174 -25.03 -29.59 -4.75
C ILE A 174 -24.49 -28.20 -4.52
N TYR A 175 -23.71 -28.04 -3.46
CA TYR A 175 -23.02 -26.80 -3.14
C TYR A 175 -22.11 -26.32 -4.29
N PHE A 176 -21.24 -27.19 -4.81
CA PHE A 176 -20.33 -26.85 -5.90
C PHE A 176 -21.09 -26.37 -7.17
N VAL A 177 -22.22 -26.96 -7.49
CA VAL A 177 -23.07 -26.55 -8.63
C VAL A 177 -23.62 -25.12 -8.40
N VAL A 178 -24.11 -24.82 -7.20
CA VAL A 178 -24.63 -23.48 -6.85
C VAL A 178 -23.51 -22.42 -6.95
N TYR A 179 -22.33 -22.71 -6.39
CA TYR A 179 -21.18 -21.82 -6.48
C TYR A 179 -20.81 -21.53 -7.94
N LYS A 180 -20.63 -22.58 -8.74
CA LYS A 180 -20.22 -22.44 -10.15
C LYS A 180 -21.17 -21.60 -10.99
N ARG A 181 -22.48 -21.60 -10.66
CA ARG A 181 -23.46 -20.75 -11.32
C ARG A 181 -23.39 -19.28 -10.95
N LEU A 182 -22.95 -18.98 -9.74
CA LEU A 182 -22.95 -17.60 -9.20
C LEU A 182 -21.57 -16.92 -9.24
N GLU A 183 -20.47 -17.68 -9.39
CA GLU A 183 -19.08 -17.20 -9.35
C GLU A 183 -18.84 -15.97 -10.24
N ASN A 184 -19.26 -16.02 -11.50
CA ASN A 184 -19.04 -14.92 -12.44
C ASN A 184 -19.78 -13.64 -12.04
N ASN A 185 -21.01 -13.77 -11.54
CA ASN A 185 -21.81 -12.63 -11.08
C ASN A 185 -21.22 -12.03 -9.80
N MET A 186 -20.71 -12.87 -8.90
CA MET A 186 -20.02 -12.41 -7.68
C MET A 186 -18.77 -11.60 -8.04
N TYR A 187 -17.93 -12.11 -8.95
CA TYR A 187 -16.72 -11.42 -9.40
C TYR A 187 -17.04 -10.05 -10.05
N LYS A 188 -18.02 -10.02 -10.95
CA LYS A 188 -18.43 -8.79 -11.64
C LYS A 188 -18.96 -7.74 -10.68
N ASN A 189 -19.86 -8.12 -9.78
CA ASN A 189 -20.46 -7.20 -8.82
C ASN A 189 -19.44 -6.68 -7.81
N GLU A 190 -18.45 -7.50 -7.41
CA GLU A 190 -17.35 -7.09 -6.56
C GLU A 190 -16.47 -6.03 -7.24
N GLN A 191 -16.15 -6.24 -8.52
CA GLN A 191 -15.36 -5.30 -9.31
C GLN A 191 -16.08 -3.95 -9.46
N GLU A 192 -17.38 -3.98 -9.82
CA GLU A 192 -18.20 -2.77 -9.96
C GLU A 192 -18.29 -1.99 -8.63
N TYR A 193 -18.50 -2.68 -7.52
CA TYR A 193 -18.53 -2.07 -6.19
C TYR A 193 -17.20 -1.40 -5.82
N LYS A 194 -16.08 -2.09 -6.01
CA LYS A 194 -14.75 -1.53 -5.72
C LYS A 194 -14.43 -0.32 -6.58
N MET A 195 -14.75 -0.35 -7.87
CA MET A 195 -14.53 0.80 -8.76
C MET A 195 -15.35 2.02 -8.32
N ALA A 196 -16.63 1.82 -8.04
CA ALA A 196 -17.51 2.89 -7.58
C ALA A 196 -17.14 3.41 -6.18
N GLY A 197 -16.66 2.53 -5.29
CA GLY A 197 -16.15 2.90 -3.97
C GLY A 197 -14.92 3.80 -4.04
N ASN A 198 -13.99 3.50 -4.94
CA ASN A 198 -12.81 4.32 -5.16
C ASN A 198 -13.18 5.72 -5.70
N GLU A 199 -14.13 5.78 -6.64
CA GLU A 199 -14.63 7.08 -7.15
C GLU A 199 -15.28 7.90 -6.04
N TYR A 200 -16.11 7.26 -5.20
CA TYR A 200 -16.72 7.91 -4.03
C TYR A 200 -15.68 8.47 -3.07
N THR A 201 -14.66 7.69 -2.73
CA THR A 201 -13.56 8.13 -1.85
C THR A 201 -12.78 9.30 -2.46
N ALA A 202 -12.45 9.22 -3.76
CA ALA A 202 -11.77 10.30 -4.47
C ALA A 202 -12.59 11.60 -4.47
N LYS A 203 -13.92 11.52 -4.65
CA LYS A 203 -14.80 12.68 -4.59
C LYS A 203 -14.90 13.27 -3.17
N GLY A 204 -14.88 12.44 -2.13
CA GLY A 204 -14.81 12.89 -0.75
C GLY A 204 -13.51 13.65 -0.44
N MET A 205 -12.37 13.16 -0.90
CA MET A 205 -11.09 13.84 -0.77
C MET A 205 -11.03 15.15 -1.56
N GLU A 206 -11.61 15.19 -2.78
CA GLU A 206 -11.73 16.39 -3.60
C GLU A 206 -12.45 17.52 -2.83
N GLN A 207 -13.53 17.20 -2.09
CA GLN A 207 -14.26 18.19 -1.28
C GLN A 207 -13.38 18.85 -0.22
N ILE A 208 -12.57 18.06 0.48
CA ILE A 208 -11.68 18.58 1.53
C ILE A 208 -10.55 19.40 0.91
N ARG A 209 -9.92 18.89 -0.14
CA ARG A 209 -8.82 19.57 -0.86
C ARG A 209 -9.28 20.92 -1.45
N CYS A 210 -10.49 20.97 -2.01
CA CYS A 210 -11.05 22.15 -2.63
C CYS A 210 -11.90 23.03 -1.67
N ALA A 211 -11.85 22.78 -0.35
CA ALA A 211 -12.70 23.48 0.62
C ALA A 211 -12.58 25.01 0.55
N ARG A 212 -11.37 25.54 0.31
CA ARG A 212 -11.14 26.96 0.12
C ARG A 212 -11.86 27.48 -1.13
N PHE A 213 -11.70 26.83 -2.27
CA PHE A 213 -12.37 27.17 -3.52
C PHE A 213 -13.90 27.16 -3.36
N VAL A 214 -14.42 26.11 -2.69
CA VAL A 214 -15.88 25.98 -2.42
C VAL A 214 -16.41 27.15 -1.60
N LYS A 215 -15.66 27.57 -0.56
CA LYS A 215 -16.03 28.73 0.28
C LYS A 215 -15.92 30.05 -0.46
N GLU A 216 -14.83 30.28 -1.20
CA GLU A 216 -14.59 31.50 -1.96
C GLU A 216 -15.66 31.73 -3.06
N ASN A 217 -16.14 30.65 -3.68
CA ASN A 217 -17.10 30.71 -4.78
C ASN A 217 -18.55 30.35 -4.39
N SER A 218 -18.77 29.95 -3.12
CA SER A 218 -20.09 29.54 -2.60
C SER A 218 -20.78 28.42 -3.38
N VAL A 219 -19.99 27.46 -3.91
CA VAL A 219 -20.43 26.33 -4.76
C VAL A 219 -20.61 25.03 -3.98
N SER A 220 -21.08 25.11 -2.74
CA SER A 220 -21.27 23.93 -1.87
C SER A 220 -22.32 22.96 -2.40
N LYS A 221 -23.39 23.47 -3.02
CA LYS A 221 -24.47 22.62 -3.56
C LYS A 221 -24.01 21.78 -4.75
N GLU A 222 -23.25 22.38 -5.65
CA GLU A 222 -22.70 21.69 -6.83
C GLU A 222 -21.72 20.57 -6.41
N MET A 223 -20.94 20.83 -5.38
CA MET A 223 -20.03 19.82 -4.82
C MET A 223 -20.78 18.68 -4.11
N GLU A 224 -21.85 19.02 -3.37
CA GLU A 224 -22.73 18.03 -2.72
C GLU A 224 -23.43 17.15 -3.77
N GLU A 225 -23.94 17.71 -4.86
CA GLU A 225 -24.58 16.95 -5.94
C GLU A 225 -23.59 15.97 -6.61
N ARG A 226 -22.37 16.40 -6.87
CA ARG A 226 -21.32 15.51 -7.43
C ARG A 226 -20.99 14.38 -6.49
N PHE A 227 -20.87 14.64 -5.20
CA PHE A 227 -20.61 13.61 -4.19
C PHE A 227 -21.80 12.64 -4.04
N ALA A 228 -23.03 13.16 -4.06
CA ALA A 228 -24.25 12.34 -4.03
C ALA A 228 -24.37 11.41 -5.25
N MET A 229 -23.94 11.85 -6.43
CA MET A 229 -23.90 10.99 -7.63
C MET A 229 -22.90 9.83 -7.45
N ALA A 230 -21.71 10.10 -6.96
CA ALA A 230 -20.70 9.07 -6.67
C ALA A 230 -21.20 8.09 -5.59
N PHE A 231 -21.83 8.59 -4.53
CA PHE A 231 -22.47 7.75 -3.50
C PHE A 231 -23.56 6.86 -4.10
N LYS A 232 -24.42 7.37 -4.99
CA LYS A 232 -25.47 6.58 -5.63
C LYS A 232 -24.88 5.44 -6.46
N SER A 233 -23.81 5.69 -7.18
CA SER A 233 -23.11 4.66 -7.96
C SER A 233 -22.53 3.57 -7.03
N MET A 234 -21.82 3.98 -5.97
CA MET A 234 -21.27 3.07 -4.96
C MET A 234 -22.38 2.23 -4.28
N LEU A 235 -23.49 2.88 -3.90
CA LEU A 235 -24.64 2.19 -3.28
C LEU A 235 -25.25 1.14 -4.20
N GLN A 236 -25.38 1.42 -5.50
CA GLN A 236 -25.88 0.45 -6.48
C GLN A 236 -24.94 -0.75 -6.61
N GLY A 237 -23.62 -0.51 -6.65
CA GLY A 237 -22.61 -1.55 -6.65
C GLY A 237 -22.67 -2.41 -5.37
N ALA A 238 -22.76 -1.77 -4.20
CA ALA A 238 -22.89 -2.44 -2.91
C ALA A 238 -24.14 -3.34 -2.84
N ILE A 239 -25.29 -2.82 -3.30
CA ILE A 239 -26.54 -3.60 -3.34
C ILE A 239 -26.41 -4.79 -4.30
N GLY A 240 -25.76 -4.62 -5.45
CA GLY A 240 -25.50 -5.69 -6.40
C GLY A 240 -24.64 -6.80 -5.80
N GLN A 241 -23.52 -6.42 -5.14
CA GLN A 241 -22.63 -7.33 -4.45
C GLN A 241 -23.36 -8.12 -3.36
N VAL A 242 -24.03 -7.40 -2.43
CA VAL A 242 -24.74 -8.00 -1.30
C VAL A 242 -25.85 -8.95 -1.76
N LYS A 243 -26.64 -8.58 -2.78
CA LYS A 243 -27.69 -9.46 -3.32
C LYS A 243 -27.14 -10.79 -3.81
N THR A 244 -26.02 -10.77 -4.53
CA THR A 244 -25.43 -11.99 -5.08
C THR A 244 -24.84 -12.86 -4.00
N GLN A 245 -24.09 -12.25 -3.06
CA GLN A 245 -23.48 -12.96 -1.94
C GLN A 245 -24.55 -13.54 -1.00
N TYR A 246 -25.59 -12.75 -0.70
CA TYR A 246 -26.68 -13.16 0.19
C TYR A 246 -27.53 -14.30 -0.43
N LEU A 247 -27.80 -14.24 -1.74
CA LEU A 247 -28.47 -15.31 -2.44
C LEU A 247 -27.69 -16.63 -2.31
N PHE A 248 -26.39 -16.59 -2.54
CA PHE A 248 -25.51 -17.74 -2.43
C PHE A 248 -25.51 -18.32 -1.00
N SER A 249 -25.28 -17.51 0.02
CA SER A 249 -25.24 -17.94 1.42
C SER A 249 -26.57 -18.51 1.89
N ASN A 250 -27.71 -17.89 1.51
CA ASN A 250 -29.02 -18.40 1.95
C ASN A 250 -29.44 -19.70 1.29
N ILE A 251 -29.15 -19.90 0.01
CA ILE A 251 -29.43 -21.20 -0.65
C ILE A 251 -28.68 -22.31 0.10
N ASN A 252 -27.42 -22.08 0.43
CA ASN A 252 -26.60 -23.05 1.16
C ASN A 252 -27.16 -23.30 2.58
N ARG A 253 -27.55 -22.23 3.28
CA ARG A 253 -28.15 -22.34 4.62
C ARG A 253 -29.44 -23.15 4.60
N LEU A 254 -30.31 -22.99 3.61
CA LEU A 254 -31.53 -23.78 3.47
C LEU A 254 -31.22 -25.27 3.28
N ILE A 255 -30.21 -25.61 2.45
CA ILE A 255 -29.78 -27.00 2.24
C ILE A 255 -29.30 -27.59 3.57
N MET A 256 -28.50 -26.85 4.34
CA MET A 256 -27.96 -27.26 5.64
C MET A 256 -29.09 -27.52 6.66
N VAL A 257 -30.04 -26.59 6.81
CA VAL A 257 -31.16 -26.73 7.73
C VAL A 257 -31.97 -27.97 7.38
N PHE A 258 -32.23 -28.24 6.09
CA PHE A 258 -32.93 -29.44 5.66
C PHE A 258 -32.19 -30.73 6.04
N CYS A 259 -30.88 -30.78 5.84
CA CYS A 259 -30.05 -31.91 6.25
C CYS A 259 -30.05 -32.12 7.77
N TYR A 260 -29.97 -31.05 8.55
CA TYR A 260 -30.03 -31.12 10.01
C TYR A 260 -31.35 -31.70 10.51
N LEU A 261 -32.49 -31.28 9.93
CA LEU A 261 -33.80 -31.81 10.28
C LEU A 261 -33.92 -33.31 9.97
N LEU A 262 -33.35 -33.78 8.85
CA LEU A 262 -33.30 -35.22 8.53
C LEU A 262 -32.47 -35.99 9.58
N VAL A 263 -31.34 -35.46 9.99
CA VAL A 263 -30.50 -36.08 11.04
C VAL A 263 -31.25 -36.17 12.37
N LEU A 264 -31.96 -35.13 12.78
CA LEU A 264 -32.78 -35.16 13.99
C LEU A 264 -33.90 -36.20 13.94
N ALA A 265 -34.58 -36.29 12.79
CA ALA A 265 -35.67 -37.25 12.62
C ALA A 265 -35.17 -38.71 12.66
N ILE A 266 -34.12 -39.05 11.90
CA ILE A 266 -33.56 -40.38 11.83
C ILE A 266 -32.87 -40.77 13.14
N GLY A 267 -32.05 -39.87 13.70
CA GLY A 267 -31.34 -40.10 14.96
C GLY A 267 -32.32 -40.27 16.14
N GLY A 268 -33.33 -39.40 16.24
CA GLY A 268 -34.39 -39.51 17.25
C GLY A 268 -35.17 -40.85 17.13
N TYR A 269 -35.50 -41.26 15.91
CA TYR A 269 -36.09 -42.59 15.68
C TYR A 269 -35.20 -43.75 16.16
N ASN A 270 -33.90 -43.68 15.91
CA ASN A 270 -32.95 -44.69 16.39
C ASN A 270 -32.80 -44.72 17.94
N VAL A 271 -32.92 -43.57 18.59
CA VAL A 271 -32.94 -43.49 20.07
C VAL A 271 -34.21 -44.17 20.62
N ILE A 272 -35.40 -43.84 20.09
CA ILE A 272 -36.67 -44.41 20.51
C ILE A 272 -36.68 -45.93 20.38
N ASN A 273 -36.05 -46.46 19.32
CA ASN A 273 -35.93 -47.88 19.09
C ASN A 273 -34.77 -48.56 19.89
N GLY A 274 -34.10 -47.84 20.76
CA GLY A 274 -33.00 -48.37 21.57
C GLY A 274 -31.75 -48.76 20.80
N LYS A 275 -31.55 -48.29 19.57
CA LYS A 275 -30.38 -48.60 18.76
C LYS A 275 -29.14 -47.81 19.15
N ILE A 276 -29.32 -46.59 19.68
CA ILE A 276 -28.27 -45.70 20.15
C ILE A 276 -28.68 -45.09 21.53
N SER A 277 -27.70 -44.75 22.37
CA SER A 277 -27.94 -44.03 23.63
C SER A 277 -28.26 -42.54 23.38
N ILE A 278 -28.82 -41.88 24.39
CA ILE A 278 -29.11 -40.44 24.36
C ILE A 278 -27.79 -39.66 24.26
N GLY A 279 -26.72 -40.04 25.01
CA GLY A 279 -25.42 -39.41 24.92
C GLY A 279 -24.77 -39.59 23.58
N TYR A 280 -24.90 -40.78 22.96
CA TYR A 280 -24.35 -41.02 21.60
C TYR A 280 -25.10 -40.17 20.54
N PHE A 281 -26.42 -40.01 20.66
CA PHE A 281 -27.20 -39.11 19.83
C PHE A 281 -26.73 -37.65 19.97
N THR A 282 -26.44 -37.22 21.19
CA THR A 282 -25.90 -35.87 21.46
C THR A 282 -24.52 -35.67 20.80
N ILE A 283 -23.66 -36.70 20.81
CA ILE A 283 -22.36 -36.67 20.10
C ILE A 283 -22.59 -36.47 18.60
N ILE A 284 -23.49 -37.28 17.99
CA ILE A 284 -23.81 -37.19 16.57
C ILE A 284 -24.34 -35.79 16.21
N THR A 285 -25.31 -35.26 16.97
CA THR A 285 -25.88 -33.94 16.69
C THR A 285 -24.85 -32.82 16.83
N SER A 286 -23.91 -32.93 17.76
CA SER A 286 -22.81 -31.98 17.94
C SER A 286 -21.84 -32.02 16.75
N TYR A 287 -21.45 -33.21 16.28
CA TYR A 287 -20.60 -33.32 15.08
C TYR A 287 -21.34 -32.87 13.81
N VAL A 288 -22.63 -33.11 13.69
CA VAL A 288 -23.42 -32.58 12.57
C VAL A 288 -23.45 -31.06 12.61
N ASN A 289 -23.67 -30.43 13.76
CA ASN A 289 -23.56 -28.98 13.89
C ASN A 289 -22.17 -28.46 13.50
N MET A 290 -21.12 -29.17 13.89
CA MET A 290 -19.74 -28.84 13.51
C MET A 290 -19.52 -28.97 12.00
N ILE A 291 -20.07 -29.99 11.34
CA ILE A 291 -20.05 -30.15 9.88
C ILE A 291 -20.79 -28.99 9.22
N LEU A 292 -21.97 -28.60 9.74
CA LEU A 292 -22.75 -27.50 9.21
C LEU A 292 -22.02 -26.15 9.31
N SER A 293 -21.41 -25.86 10.47
CA SER A 293 -20.62 -24.63 10.67
C SER A 293 -19.39 -24.63 9.76
N SER A 294 -18.60 -25.70 9.77
CA SER A 294 -17.39 -25.80 8.91
C SER A 294 -17.74 -25.71 7.43
N THR A 295 -18.90 -26.25 7.01
CA THR A 295 -19.35 -26.09 5.63
C THR A 295 -19.70 -24.64 5.31
N SER A 296 -20.32 -23.90 6.25
CA SER A 296 -20.56 -22.47 6.09
C SER A 296 -19.25 -21.68 5.90
N ASP A 297 -18.24 -21.96 6.70
CA ASP A 297 -16.93 -21.29 6.62
C ASP A 297 -16.19 -21.62 5.31
N VAL A 298 -16.26 -22.86 4.85
CA VAL A 298 -15.74 -23.27 3.51
C VAL A 298 -16.46 -22.52 2.40
N ILE A 299 -17.74 -22.27 2.57
CA ILE A 299 -18.59 -21.49 1.65
C ILE A 299 -18.12 -20.03 1.61
N ASP A 300 -17.92 -19.42 2.77
CA ASP A 300 -17.53 -18.02 2.88
C ASP A 300 -16.15 -17.78 2.24
N PHE A 301 -15.22 -18.74 2.33
CA PHE A 301 -13.98 -18.73 1.57
C PHE A 301 -14.18 -18.58 0.06
N SER A 302 -15.21 -19.27 -0.50
CA SER A 302 -15.55 -19.14 -1.92
C SER A 302 -16.02 -17.71 -2.28
N GLY A 303 -16.66 -17.01 -1.33
CA GLY A 303 -17.07 -15.61 -1.47
C GLY A 303 -15.91 -14.62 -1.40
N ASP A 304 -14.81 -14.97 -0.72
CA ASP A 304 -13.61 -14.15 -0.63
C ASP A 304 -12.70 -14.26 -1.86
N TYR A 305 -12.72 -15.37 -2.55
CA TYR A 305 -11.87 -15.60 -3.72
C TYR A 305 -12.04 -14.55 -4.85
N PRO A 306 -13.26 -14.14 -5.25
CA PRO A 306 -13.45 -13.06 -6.23
C PRO A 306 -12.84 -11.73 -5.77
N LYS A 307 -12.96 -11.38 -4.48
CA LYS A 307 -12.42 -10.15 -3.90
C LYS A 307 -10.89 -10.11 -4.02
N VAL A 308 -10.25 -11.20 -3.65
CA VAL A 308 -8.78 -11.33 -3.74
C VAL A 308 -8.30 -11.31 -5.18
N LYS A 309 -9.01 -11.99 -6.08
CA LYS A 309 -8.66 -12.00 -7.50
C LYS A 309 -8.64 -10.58 -8.06
N VAL A 310 -9.66 -9.76 -7.78
CA VAL A 310 -9.70 -8.35 -8.17
C VAL A 310 -8.54 -7.56 -7.54
N ALA A 311 -8.26 -7.76 -6.26
CA ALA A 311 -7.17 -7.07 -5.57
C ALA A 311 -5.80 -7.44 -6.16
N VAL A 312 -5.57 -8.73 -6.46
CA VAL A 312 -4.34 -9.22 -7.10
C VAL A 312 -4.17 -8.65 -8.51
N ASP A 313 -5.22 -8.63 -9.32
CA ASP A 313 -5.18 -8.09 -10.68
C ASP A 313 -4.84 -6.59 -10.67
N ARG A 314 -5.45 -5.81 -9.77
CA ARG A 314 -5.19 -4.38 -9.59
C ARG A 314 -3.76 -4.12 -9.10
N MET A 315 -3.30 -4.88 -8.12
CA MET A 315 -1.95 -4.75 -7.58
C MET A 315 -0.87 -5.12 -8.60
N ASN A 316 -1.09 -6.19 -9.38
CA ASN A 316 -0.20 -6.57 -10.47
C ASN A 316 -0.13 -5.47 -11.55
N LYS A 317 -1.24 -4.77 -11.84
CA LYS A 317 -1.25 -3.64 -12.76
C LYS A 317 -0.35 -2.50 -12.25
N VAL A 318 -0.49 -2.11 -10.97
CA VAL A 318 0.36 -1.08 -10.36
C VAL A 318 1.84 -1.48 -10.44
N LEU A 319 2.17 -2.71 -10.04
CA LEU A 319 3.54 -3.21 -10.08
C LEU A 319 4.10 -3.25 -11.51
N SER A 320 3.32 -3.69 -12.50
CA SER A 320 3.76 -3.72 -13.89
C SER A 320 4.03 -2.33 -14.46
N GLU A 321 3.20 -1.34 -14.11
CA GLU A 321 3.40 0.05 -14.50
C GLU A 321 4.65 0.64 -13.83
N CYS A 322 4.88 0.36 -12.53
CA CYS A 322 6.11 0.73 -11.83
C CYS A 322 7.34 0.14 -12.52
N TYR A 323 7.35 -1.18 -12.78
CA TYR A 323 8.50 -1.85 -13.39
C TYR A 323 8.79 -1.38 -14.81
N ASN A 324 7.77 -1.04 -15.59
CA ASN A 324 7.95 -0.48 -16.92
C ASN A 324 8.58 0.92 -16.88
N SER A 325 8.47 1.63 -15.76
CA SER A 325 9.04 2.95 -15.54
C SER A 325 10.41 2.93 -14.82
N ILE A 326 10.84 1.78 -14.28
CA ILE A 326 12.17 1.63 -13.68
C ILE A 326 13.22 1.54 -14.77
N GLU A 327 14.28 2.30 -14.65
CA GLU A 327 15.40 2.32 -15.57
C GLU A 327 15.98 0.93 -15.86
N GLN A 328 16.05 0.61 -17.16
CA GLN A 328 16.74 -0.59 -17.66
C GLN A 328 18.25 -0.36 -17.73
N SER A 329 18.91 -0.18 -16.61
CA SER A 329 20.36 -0.06 -16.60
C SER A 329 21.00 -1.38 -16.20
N GLU A 330 21.44 -2.13 -17.22
CA GLU A 330 22.12 -3.44 -17.02
C GLU A 330 23.54 -3.34 -16.44
N SER A 331 24.11 -2.14 -16.34
CA SER A 331 25.45 -1.92 -15.77
C SER A 331 25.58 -0.50 -15.24
N LEU A 332 25.04 -0.23 -14.05
CA LEU A 332 25.32 1.04 -13.38
C LEU A 332 26.74 1.04 -12.85
N ILE A 333 27.51 2.00 -13.30
CA ILE A 333 28.85 2.26 -12.79
C ILE A 333 28.71 2.89 -11.41
N ASP A 334 29.30 2.26 -10.42
CA ASP A 334 29.31 2.69 -9.01
C ASP A 334 30.56 3.56 -8.74
N ASP A 335 30.90 4.43 -9.70
CA ASP A 335 32.04 5.33 -9.53
C ASP A 335 31.62 6.57 -8.77
N LYS A 336 32.42 6.96 -7.80
CA LYS A 336 32.35 8.27 -7.14
C LYS A 336 32.68 9.36 -8.15
N ILE A 337 31.72 9.72 -8.97
CA ILE A 337 31.87 10.78 -9.97
C ILE A 337 31.84 12.12 -9.23
N CYS A 338 32.84 12.95 -9.48
CA CYS A 338 32.87 14.33 -9.04
C CYS A 338 32.53 15.19 -10.27
N ILE A 339 31.30 15.71 -10.34
CA ILE A 339 30.78 16.39 -11.54
C ILE A 339 31.48 17.75 -11.70
N GLU A 340 32.32 17.91 -12.72
CA GLU A 340 32.93 19.21 -13.09
C GLU A 340 32.21 19.87 -14.27
N SER A 341 31.48 19.07 -15.07
CA SER A 341 30.71 19.59 -16.21
C SER A 341 29.46 18.76 -16.46
N ILE A 342 28.43 19.40 -17.01
CA ILE A 342 27.20 18.76 -17.51
C ILE A 342 27.06 19.16 -18.97
N ASN A 343 26.96 18.18 -19.86
CA ASN A 343 26.80 18.40 -21.29
C ASN A 343 25.49 17.79 -21.81
N LEU A 344 24.66 18.61 -22.44
CA LEU A 344 23.41 18.21 -23.07
C LEU A 344 23.58 18.20 -24.55
N GLU A 345 23.30 17.05 -25.20
CA GLU A 345 23.48 16.89 -26.64
C GLU A 345 22.16 16.51 -27.32
N LYS A 346 21.65 17.42 -28.14
CA LYS A 346 20.47 17.22 -29.00
C LYS A 346 19.28 16.68 -28.22
N LEU A 347 19.00 17.25 -27.04
CA LEU A 347 17.87 16.87 -26.22
C LEU A 347 16.57 17.27 -26.88
N SER A 348 15.63 16.32 -26.94
CA SER A 348 14.25 16.57 -27.31
C SER A 348 13.32 15.94 -26.28
N PHE A 349 12.29 16.67 -25.86
CA PHE A 349 11.33 16.21 -24.87
C PHE A 349 9.91 16.67 -25.24
N SER A 350 8.93 15.76 -25.02
CA SER A 350 7.51 16.06 -25.24
C SER A 350 6.61 15.43 -24.17
N TYR A 351 5.53 16.14 -23.83
CA TYR A 351 4.38 15.59 -23.08
C TYR A 351 3.27 15.24 -24.08
N GLY A 352 3.08 13.95 -24.35
CA GLY A 352 2.17 13.51 -25.40
C GLY A 352 2.54 14.14 -26.75
N ASP A 353 1.62 14.89 -27.34
CA ASP A 353 1.82 15.59 -28.63
C ASP A 353 2.50 16.95 -28.49
N LYS A 354 2.62 17.50 -27.27
CA LYS A 354 3.24 18.81 -27.04
C LYS A 354 4.75 18.69 -26.90
N ILE A 355 5.48 19.18 -27.91
CA ILE A 355 6.96 19.30 -27.87
C ILE A 355 7.30 20.49 -26.97
N LEU A 356 8.16 20.29 -25.96
CA LEU A 356 8.65 21.36 -25.09
C LEU A 356 9.99 21.92 -25.59
N PHE A 357 10.90 21.04 -25.99
CA PHE A 357 12.16 21.43 -26.65
C PHE A 357 12.59 20.34 -27.63
N ASP A 358 13.19 20.76 -28.73
CA ASP A 358 13.70 19.87 -29.76
C ASP A 358 15.13 20.23 -30.12
N ASN A 359 15.98 19.21 -30.23
CA ASN A 359 17.39 19.31 -30.60
C ASN A 359 18.20 20.32 -29.73
N PHE A 360 17.83 20.47 -28.47
CA PHE A 360 18.45 21.40 -27.53
C PHE A 360 19.81 20.91 -27.06
N SER A 361 20.80 21.80 -27.06
CA SER A 361 22.16 21.49 -26.59
C SER A 361 22.68 22.61 -25.71
N ALA A 362 23.34 22.25 -24.61
CA ALA A 362 23.91 23.20 -23.66
C ALA A 362 25.06 22.55 -22.86
N LYS A 363 26.00 23.36 -22.38
CA LYS A 363 27.08 22.91 -21.52
C LYS A 363 27.14 23.74 -20.25
N PHE A 364 27.28 23.11 -19.11
CA PHE A 364 27.42 23.74 -17.79
C PHE A 364 28.76 23.32 -17.19
N GLU A 365 29.54 24.28 -16.73
CA GLU A 365 30.90 24.06 -16.21
C GLU A 365 31.02 24.64 -14.79
N LYS A 366 31.82 24.01 -13.95
CA LYS A 366 32.13 24.48 -12.61
C LYS A 366 32.72 25.89 -12.62
N GLY A 367 32.33 26.68 -11.65
CA GLY A 367 32.79 28.07 -11.52
C GLY A 367 31.93 29.09 -12.27
N LYS A 368 30.80 28.68 -12.83
CA LYS A 368 29.88 29.56 -13.56
C LYS A 368 28.45 29.50 -13.02
N ILE A 369 27.71 30.60 -13.21
CA ILE A 369 26.29 30.72 -12.95
C ILE A 369 25.55 30.80 -14.30
N TYR A 370 24.68 29.86 -14.54
CA TYR A 370 23.85 29.78 -15.76
C TYR A 370 22.43 30.19 -15.45
N GLY A 371 21.90 31.14 -16.22
CA GLY A 371 20.50 31.56 -16.12
C GLY A 371 19.67 30.95 -17.25
N ILE A 372 18.65 30.16 -16.93
CA ILE A 372 17.70 29.63 -17.90
C ILE A 372 16.51 30.59 -18.01
N ILE A 373 16.24 31.05 -19.25
CA ILE A 373 15.19 32.03 -19.55
C ILE A 373 14.25 31.45 -20.61
N GLY A 374 12.99 31.76 -20.53
CA GLY A 374 11.98 31.37 -21.52
C GLY A 374 10.58 31.76 -21.06
N GLU A 375 9.61 31.68 -21.93
CA GLU A 375 8.21 31.96 -21.61
C GLU A 375 7.65 30.97 -20.59
N ASN A 376 6.50 31.32 -19.97
CA ASN A 376 5.82 30.39 -19.08
C ASN A 376 5.28 29.21 -19.89
N GLY A 377 5.58 27.98 -19.42
CA GLY A 377 5.22 26.76 -20.16
C GLY A 377 6.23 26.30 -21.23
N ALA A 378 7.36 27.02 -21.43
CA ALA A 378 8.42 26.62 -22.35
C ALA A 378 9.25 25.41 -21.88
N GLY A 379 8.91 24.76 -20.75
CA GLY A 379 9.59 23.54 -20.28
C GLY A 379 10.83 23.78 -19.45
N LYS A 380 11.01 24.98 -18.83
CA LYS A 380 12.19 25.30 -17.99
C LYS A 380 12.36 24.32 -16.83
N SER A 381 11.33 24.13 -16.01
CA SER A 381 11.34 23.19 -14.88
C SER A 381 11.54 21.75 -15.36
N THR A 382 10.88 21.37 -16.46
CA THR A 382 11.06 20.05 -17.07
C THR A 382 12.50 19.81 -17.54
N LEU A 383 13.17 20.85 -18.08
CA LEU A 383 14.58 20.73 -18.44
C LEU A 383 15.45 20.47 -17.21
N LEU A 384 15.19 21.14 -16.08
CA LEU A 384 15.88 20.87 -14.83
C LEU A 384 15.66 19.43 -14.35
N ASP A 385 14.41 18.96 -14.39
CA ASP A 385 14.06 17.59 -14.01
C ASP A 385 14.74 16.54 -14.91
N VAL A 386 14.83 16.82 -16.21
CA VAL A 386 15.54 15.96 -17.19
C VAL A 386 17.04 15.95 -16.93
N ILE A 387 17.64 17.12 -16.61
CA ILE A 387 19.07 17.23 -16.27
C ILE A 387 19.42 16.36 -15.07
N VAL A 388 18.57 16.29 -14.05
CA VAL A 388 18.82 15.49 -12.84
C VAL A 388 18.38 14.02 -12.97
N GLY A 389 17.90 13.62 -14.15
CA GLY A 389 17.56 12.23 -14.45
C GLY A 389 16.23 11.77 -13.81
N LEU A 390 15.22 12.64 -13.66
CA LEU A 390 13.89 12.27 -13.18
C LEU A 390 12.98 11.72 -14.29
N TYR A 391 13.36 11.90 -15.56
CA TYR A 391 12.63 11.41 -16.74
C TYR A 391 13.53 10.58 -17.67
N PRO A 392 14.06 9.42 -17.21
CA PRO A 392 15.03 8.63 -17.98
C PRO A 392 14.49 8.13 -19.32
N ASP A 393 13.17 7.89 -19.41
CA ASP A 393 12.53 7.23 -20.55
C ASP A 393 11.91 8.18 -21.57
N LYS A 394 11.75 9.48 -21.24
CA LYS A 394 10.95 10.41 -22.05
C LYS A 394 11.76 11.33 -22.95
N TYR A 395 13.08 11.44 -22.79
CA TYR A 395 13.87 12.32 -23.63
C TYR A 395 14.65 11.55 -24.71
N LYS A 396 14.86 12.21 -25.85
CA LYS A 396 15.79 11.79 -26.90
C LYS A 396 17.06 12.64 -26.79
N GLY A 397 18.19 12.10 -27.24
CA GLY A 397 19.50 12.74 -27.11
C GLY A 397 20.29 12.17 -25.93
N ASN A 398 21.35 12.87 -25.53
CA ASN A 398 22.25 12.41 -24.48
C ASN A 398 22.51 13.50 -23.44
N ILE A 399 22.70 13.08 -22.21
CA ILE A 399 23.13 13.91 -21.09
C ILE A 399 24.38 13.25 -20.51
N TYR A 400 25.44 14.03 -20.39
CA TYR A 400 26.70 13.56 -19.82
C TYR A 400 27.03 14.36 -18.55
N TYR A 401 27.38 13.64 -17.51
CA TYR A 401 28.11 14.19 -16.36
C TYR A 401 29.58 13.89 -16.61
N ASP A 402 30.37 14.93 -16.89
CA ASP A 402 31.71 14.85 -17.47
C ASP A 402 31.71 14.00 -18.75
N ASN A 403 32.28 12.82 -18.74
CA ASN A 403 32.34 11.92 -19.88
C ASN A 403 31.37 10.73 -19.76
N CYS A 404 30.55 10.68 -18.70
CA CYS A 404 29.66 9.56 -18.42
C CYS A 404 28.20 9.91 -18.78
N ASN A 405 27.58 9.12 -19.65
CA ASN A 405 26.15 9.27 -19.95
C ASN A 405 25.33 8.92 -18.71
N ILE A 406 24.38 9.79 -18.33
CA ILE A 406 23.55 9.59 -17.13
C ILE A 406 22.73 8.29 -17.16
N LYS A 407 22.42 7.77 -18.36
CA LYS A 407 21.74 6.48 -18.52
C LYS A 407 22.55 5.28 -18.00
N ASN A 408 23.85 5.45 -17.80
CA ASN A 408 24.75 4.43 -17.28
C ASN A 408 25.10 4.64 -15.80
N LEU A 409 24.48 5.65 -15.14
CA LEU A 409 24.80 6.06 -13.78
C LEU A 409 23.62 5.81 -12.84
N LYS A 410 23.92 5.58 -11.56
CA LYS A 410 22.92 5.55 -10.49
C LYS A 410 22.50 6.98 -10.13
N CYS A 411 21.52 7.52 -10.87
CA CYS A 411 21.08 8.90 -10.69
C CYS A 411 20.63 9.23 -9.27
N ASP A 412 20.06 8.26 -8.53
CA ASP A 412 19.63 8.47 -7.13
C ASP A 412 20.81 8.80 -6.21
N GLU A 413 21.92 8.07 -6.33
CA GLU A 413 23.13 8.33 -5.54
C GLU A 413 23.78 9.67 -5.91
N ILE A 414 23.74 10.02 -7.21
CA ILE A 414 24.23 11.29 -7.69
C ILE A 414 23.38 12.45 -7.18
N ARG A 415 22.05 12.34 -7.27
CA ARG A 415 21.12 13.33 -6.68
C ARG A 415 21.34 13.49 -5.18
N LYS A 416 21.55 12.36 -4.47
CA LYS A 416 21.83 12.40 -3.03
C LYS A 416 23.12 13.13 -2.69
N ASN A 417 24.21 12.89 -3.43
CA ASN A 417 25.55 13.27 -3.02
C ASN A 417 26.14 14.46 -3.79
N GLN A 418 25.71 14.70 -5.05
CA GLN A 418 26.36 15.66 -5.94
C GLN A 418 25.45 16.81 -6.38
N ILE A 419 24.13 16.68 -6.21
CA ILE A 419 23.17 17.67 -6.68
C ILE A 419 22.34 18.19 -5.49
N ALA A 420 22.24 19.51 -5.36
CA ALA A 420 21.24 20.18 -4.54
C ALA A 420 20.19 20.80 -5.46
N PHE A 421 18.95 20.39 -5.31
CA PHE A 421 17.84 20.83 -6.14
C PHE A 421 16.82 21.60 -5.31
N LEU A 422 16.46 22.80 -5.76
CA LEU A 422 15.39 23.62 -5.22
C LEU A 422 14.30 23.71 -6.28
N SER A 423 13.16 23.08 -6.02
CA SER A 423 12.02 23.05 -6.93
C SER A 423 11.14 24.29 -6.79
N GLN A 424 10.39 24.64 -7.85
CA GLN A 424 9.45 25.75 -7.84
C GLN A 424 8.31 25.56 -6.83
N GLN A 425 7.82 24.33 -6.69
CA GLN A 425 6.82 23.94 -5.69
C GLN A 425 7.49 23.08 -4.62
N VAL A 426 7.48 23.56 -3.39
CA VAL A 426 8.07 22.85 -2.27
C VAL A 426 7.01 21.95 -1.62
N GLU A 427 7.28 20.65 -1.63
CA GLU A 427 6.44 19.68 -0.95
C GLU A 427 6.61 19.77 0.56
N ARG A 428 5.50 19.91 1.28
CA ARG A 428 5.50 20.08 2.73
C ARG A 428 5.33 18.73 3.43
N ILE A 429 6.43 18.21 3.95
CA ILE A 429 6.44 17.01 4.78
C ILE A 429 6.00 17.39 6.21
N ASN A 430 5.30 16.49 6.90
CA ASN A 430 4.84 16.73 8.27
C ASN A 430 5.97 16.52 9.31
N ILE A 431 6.95 17.43 9.32
CA ILE A 431 8.10 17.44 10.23
C ILE A 431 8.39 18.86 10.71
N SER A 432 9.21 19.01 11.76
CA SER A 432 9.63 20.32 12.25
C SER A 432 10.59 21.03 11.26
N PRO A 433 10.65 22.39 11.26
CA PRO A 433 11.60 23.14 10.44
C PRO A 433 13.05 22.71 10.65
N LYS A 434 13.42 22.43 11.90
CA LYS A 434 14.76 21.96 12.24
C LYS A 434 15.07 20.58 11.68
N GLU A 435 14.13 19.64 11.80
CA GLU A 435 14.25 18.31 11.20
C GLU A 435 14.32 18.39 9.68
N TYR A 436 13.55 19.29 9.06
CA TYR A 436 13.54 19.50 7.62
C TYR A 436 14.91 19.93 7.08
N LEU A 437 15.64 20.81 7.78
CA LEU A 437 16.98 21.25 7.38
C LEU A 437 17.99 20.09 7.30
N HIS A 438 17.78 19.03 8.11
CA HIS A 438 18.67 17.87 8.16
C HIS A 438 18.14 16.67 7.34
N PHE A 439 16.87 16.69 6.95
CA PHE A 439 16.21 15.55 6.34
C PHE A 439 16.92 15.07 5.06
N GLY A 440 17.47 13.85 5.10
CA GLY A 440 18.19 13.25 3.97
C GLY A 440 19.61 13.79 3.74
N ILE A 441 20.18 14.60 4.66
CA ILE A 441 21.56 15.08 4.59
C ILE A 441 22.39 14.35 5.65
N GLU A 442 23.31 13.46 5.22
CA GLU A 442 24.09 12.62 6.14
C GLU A 442 25.19 13.40 6.87
N ASN A 443 25.84 14.34 6.19
CA ASN A 443 26.94 15.14 6.73
C ASN A 443 26.56 16.62 6.70
N TYR A 444 25.88 17.10 7.73
CA TYR A 444 25.55 18.51 7.86
C TYR A 444 26.45 19.23 8.88
N ASP A 445 26.77 20.48 8.57
CA ASP A 445 27.56 21.35 9.44
C ASP A 445 26.63 22.29 10.21
N ILE A 446 26.43 22.02 11.49
CA ILE A 446 25.59 22.84 12.39
C ILE A 446 26.07 24.30 12.44
N VAL A 447 27.39 24.56 12.36
CA VAL A 447 27.94 25.92 12.39
C VAL A 447 27.59 26.66 11.10
N ARG A 448 27.69 25.99 9.95
CA ARG A 448 27.29 26.54 8.65
C ARG A 448 25.79 26.80 8.62
N GLU A 449 24.99 25.86 9.11
CA GLU A 449 23.52 25.97 9.20
C GLU A 449 23.12 27.23 9.99
N ARG A 450 23.61 27.40 11.21
CA ARG A 450 23.32 28.59 12.02
C ARG A 450 23.70 29.88 11.29
N LYS A 451 24.87 29.93 10.67
CA LYS A 451 25.30 31.09 9.87
C LYS A 451 24.35 31.36 8.68
N LEU A 452 23.83 30.34 8.04
CA LEU A 452 22.86 30.47 6.94
C LEU A 452 21.50 30.91 7.45
N CYS A 453 21.02 30.37 8.59
CA CYS A 453 19.80 30.81 9.24
C CYS A 453 19.87 32.29 9.59
N ASP A 454 20.96 32.73 10.26
CA ASP A 454 21.18 34.14 10.56
C ASP A 454 21.28 35.00 9.30
N TYR A 455 21.96 34.49 8.28
CA TYR A 455 22.15 35.19 7.01
C TYR A 455 20.83 35.43 6.27
N PHE A 456 19.90 34.46 6.29
CA PHE A 456 18.58 34.60 5.67
C PHE A 456 17.51 35.14 6.64
N GLY A 457 17.89 35.47 7.88
CA GLY A 457 16.99 36.08 8.87
C GLY A 457 15.95 35.08 9.42
N LEU A 458 16.38 33.83 9.60
CA LEU A 458 15.67 32.78 10.34
C LEU A 458 16.46 32.53 11.63
N THR A 459 16.42 33.49 12.58
CA THR A 459 17.11 33.40 13.88
C THR A 459 16.25 32.65 14.90
N ASP A 460 16.87 32.22 16.03
CA ASP A 460 16.20 31.50 17.13
C ASP A 460 15.01 32.27 17.75
N ASP A 461 14.93 33.58 17.54
CA ASP A 461 13.79 34.43 17.94
C ASP A 461 12.61 34.40 16.91
N SER A 462 12.83 33.88 15.72
CA SER A 462 11.76 33.65 14.75
C SER A 462 11.08 32.30 15.07
N ASN A 463 9.79 32.19 14.79
CA ASN A 463 8.88 31.09 15.10
C ASN A 463 9.35 29.64 14.76
N LEU A 464 10.59 29.43 14.28
CA LEU A 464 11.15 28.13 13.90
C LEU A 464 11.29 27.13 15.05
N GLU A 465 11.54 27.62 16.28
CA GLU A 465 11.51 26.77 17.48
C GLU A 465 10.09 26.63 18.06
N GLN A 466 9.16 27.52 17.69
CA GLN A 466 7.76 27.51 18.14
C GLN A 466 6.83 26.78 17.17
N GLU A 467 7.23 26.61 15.90
CA GLU A 467 6.44 25.87 14.92
C GLU A 467 6.79 24.38 14.95
N ASP A 468 5.87 23.58 15.45
CA ASP A 468 6.01 22.13 15.50
C ASP A 468 6.07 21.49 14.10
N ASN A 469 5.74 22.25 13.03
CA ASN A 469 5.56 21.68 11.69
C ASN A 469 5.75 22.69 10.55
N ILE A 470 6.52 22.30 9.52
CA ILE A 470 6.73 23.13 8.30
C ILE A 470 5.45 23.40 7.50
N VAL A 471 4.39 22.65 7.75
CA VAL A 471 3.08 22.89 7.10
C VAL A 471 2.52 24.27 7.46
N HIS A 472 2.88 24.81 8.63
CA HIS A 472 2.44 26.11 9.13
C HIS A 472 3.34 27.27 8.68
N CYS A 473 4.53 27.00 8.15
CA CYS A 473 5.44 28.03 7.65
C CYS A 473 4.79 28.82 6.50
N SER A 474 4.99 30.13 6.50
CA SER A 474 4.62 30.97 5.36
C SER A 474 5.40 30.59 4.10
N GLY A 475 4.92 30.97 2.92
CA GLY A 475 5.62 30.70 1.66
C GLY A 475 7.05 31.25 1.64
N GLY A 476 7.27 32.44 2.21
CA GLY A 476 8.60 33.05 2.28
C GLY A 476 9.54 32.35 3.27
N GLU A 477 9.04 31.89 4.41
CA GLU A 477 9.83 31.09 5.38
C GLU A 477 10.21 29.76 4.78
N MET A 478 9.27 29.08 4.11
CA MET A 478 9.55 27.81 3.44
C MET A 478 10.62 27.98 2.35
N GLN A 479 10.55 29.06 1.57
CA GLN A 479 11.57 29.36 0.55
C GLN A 479 12.95 29.62 1.17
N LYS A 480 13.02 30.29 2.33
CA LYS A 480 14.27 30.47 3.06
C LYS A 480 14.83 29.14 3.57
N LEU A 481 13.97 28.27 4.13
CA LEU A 481 14.38 26.92 4.57
C LEU A 481 14.97 26.11 3.42
N GLU A 482 14.34 26.14 2.25
CA GLU A 482 14.83 25.46 1.05
C GLU A 482 16.20 26.02 0.59
N LEU A 483 16.37 27.33 0.60
CA LEU A 483 17.67 27.94 0.28
C LEU A 483 18.75 27.49 1.26
N ILE A 484 18.47 27.54 2.57
CA ILE A 484 19.41 27.11 3.60
C ILE A 484 19.80 25.65 3.37
N ARG A 485 18.82 24.78 3.15
CA ARG A 485 19.02 23.37 2.86
C ARG A 485 19.86 23.15 1.60
N ASN A 486 19.57 23.88 0.52
CA ASN A 486 20.32 23.80 -0.74
C ASN A 486 21.79 24.21 -0.55
N PHE A 487 22.06 25.31 0.19
CA PHE A 487 23.41 25.77 0.45
C PHE A 487 24.15 24.94 1.51
N GLN A 488 23.43 24.30 2.43
CA GLN A 488 24.02 23.42 3.46
C GLN A 488 24.53 22.12 2.85
N LYS A 489 23.85 21.59 1.83
CA LYS A 489 24.24 20.36 1.15
C LYS A 489 25.58 20.57 0.42
N SER A 490 26.59 19.78 0.77
CA SER A 490 27.93 19.82 0.17
C SER A 490 27.93 19.16 -1.21
N CYS A 491 27.31 19.82 -2.19
CA CYS A 491 27.14 19.35 -3.57
C CYS A 491 27.83 20.30 -4.54
N ILE A 492 28.34 19.76 -5.64
CA ILE A 492 28.98 20.57 -6.70
C ILE A 492 27.93 21.24 -7.57
N VAL A 493 26.85 20.55 -7.90
CA VAL A 493 25.77 21.08 -8.75
C VAL A 493 24.65 21.63 -7.90
N LYS A 494 24.30 22.89 -8.10
CA LYS A 494 23.20 23.58 -7.43
C LYS A 494 22.18 24.04 -8.46
N ILE A 495 21.02 23.42 -8.42
CA ILE A 495 19.90 23.71 -9.34
C ILE A 495 18.81 24.42 -8.57
N MET A 496 18.32 25.53 -9.09
CA MET A 496 17.30 26.34 -8.45
C MET A 496 16.24 26.78 -9.45
N ASP A 497 14.99 26.42 -9.17
CA ASP A 497 13.84 26.86 -9.97
C ASP A 497 13.09 27.98 -9.23
N GLU A 498 13.15 29.18 -9.78
CA GLU A 498 12.56 30.43 -9.24
C GLU A 498 12.91 30.66 -7.75
N PRO A 499 14.20 30.71 -7.36
CA PRO A 499 14.63 30.78 -5.96
C PRO A 499 14.23 32.08 -5.24
N THR A 500 13.76 33.08 -5.98
CA THR A 500 13.37 34.39 -5.45
C THR A 500 11.89 34.51 -5.11
N ASN A 501 11.08 33.51 -5.45
CA ASN A 501 9.63 33.54 -5.23
C ASN A 501 9.31 33.65 -3.72
N GLY A 502 8.44 34.61 -3.38
CA GLY A 502 8.01 34.81 -1.99
C GLY A 502 9.05 35.47 -1.07
N LEU A 503 10.24 35.82 -1.58
CA LEU A 503 11.28 36.49 -0.82
C LEU A 503 11.16 38.03 -0.88
N ASP A 504 11.51 38.69 0.23
CA ASP A 504 11.67 40.13 0.28
C ASP A 504 12.94 40.59 -0.46
N SER A 505 12.97 41.90 -0.81
CA SER A 505 14.06 42.46 -1.61
C SER A 505 15.45 42.37 -0.94
N GLU A 506 15.50 42.38 0.38
CA GLU A 506 16.78 42.29 1.11
C GLU A 506 17.29 40.82 1.09
N THR A 507 16.42 39.85 1.30
CA THR A 507 16.74 38.43 1.21
C THR A 507 17.23 38.07 -0.20
N VAL A 508 16.61 38.62 -1.26
CA VAL A 508 17.11 38.41 -2.64
C VAL A 508 18.51 38.99 -2.83
N LYS A 509 18.81 40.17 -2.30
CA LYS A 509 20.18 40.73 -2.36
C LYS A 509 21.19 39.84 -1.63
N ARG A 510 20.80 39.27 -0.50
CA ARG A 510 21.63 38.31 0.24
C ARG A 510 21.89 37.05 -0.58
N LEU A 511 20.85 36.52 -1.21
CA LEU A 511 20.99 35.36 -2.11
C LEU A 511 21.98 35.64 -3.25
N VAL A 512 21.84 36.77 -3.94
CA VAL A 512 22.74 37.18 -5.04
C VAL A 512 24.19 37.22 -4.59
N ARG A 513 24.46 37.86 -3.45
CA ARG A 513 25.85 37.93 -2.87
C ARG A 513 26.38 36.54 -2.53
N LEU A 514 25.54 35.64 -2.02
CA LEU A 514 25.95 34.27 -1.68
C LEU A 514 26.29 33.46 -2.93
N LEU A 515 25.48 33.57 -3.98
CA LEU A 515 25.74 32.94 -5.28
C LEU A 515 27.07 33.38 -5.88
N GLU A 516 27.38 34.69 -5.87
CA GLU A 516 28.66 35.21 -6.36
C GLU A 516 29.84 34.71 -5.53
N LYS A 517 29.67 34.64 -4.19
CA LYS A 517 30.71 34.19 -3.27
C LYS A 517 31.04 32.69 -3.47
N GLU A 518 30.05 31.85 -3.63
CA GLU A 518 30.23 30.37 -3.75
C GLU A 518 30.43 29.92 -5.20
N LYS A 519 30.33 30.81 -6.18
CA LYS A 519 30.40 30.51 -7.62
C LYS A 519 31.53 29.59 -8.02
N LYS A 520 32.73 29.84 -7.51
CA LYS A 520 33.97 29.12 -7.90
C LYS A 520 33.95 27.62 -7.57
N GLU A 521 33.17 27.24 -6.56
CA GLU A 521 33.13 25.87 -6.06
C GLU A 521 32.02 25.04 -6.67
N HIS A 522 31.05 25.70 -7.34
CA HIS A 522 29.82 25.08 -7.78
C HIS A 522 29.51 25.31 -9.26
N ILE A 523 28.62 24.48 -9.80
CA ILE A 523 27.87 24.73 -11.02
C ILE A 523 26.48 25.22 -10.58
N PHE A 524 26.17 26.48 -10.88
CA PHE A 524 24.81 26.99 -10.62
C PHE A 524 23.98 27.00 -11.90
N ILE A 525 22.81 26.33 -11.85
CA ILE A 525 21.81 26.33 -12.92
C ILE A 525 20.53 26.92 -12.33
N ILE A 526 20.15 28.13 -12.75
CA ILE A 526 19.07 28.88 -12.13
C ILE A 526 18.04 29.27 -13.17
N VAL A 527 16.80 28.85 -12.97
CA VAL A 527 15.64 29.43 -13.65
C VAL A 527 15.16 30.63 -12.85
N SER A 528 15.11 31.81 -13.44
CA SER A 528 14.58 32.98 -12.77
C SER A 528 14.09 34.05 -13.75
N HIS A 529 13.09 34.82 -13.30
CA HIS A 529 12.63 36.04 -13.94
C HIS A 529 13.16 37.30 -13.25
N ASP A 530 13.86 37.17 -12.11
CA ASP A 530 14.42 38.30 -11.36
C ASP A 530 15.69 38.83 -12.04
N LYS A 531 15.63 40.10 -12.44
CA LYS A 531 16.76 40.76 -13.11
C LYS A 531 18.05 40.79 -12.25
N ARG A 532 17.92 40.81 -10.92
CA ARG A 532 19.07 40.83 -9.99
C ARG A 532 19.86 39.51 -10.08
N VAL A 533 19.16 38.39 -10.17
CA VAL A 533 19.78 37.07 -10.37
C VAL A 533 20.34 36.92 -11.79
N LEU A 534 19.58 37.34 -12.79
CA LEU A 534 20.00 37.25 -14.19
C LEU A 534 21.22 38.13 -14.52
N ASN A 535 21.47 39.20 -13.76
CA ASN A 535 22.63 40.08 -13.97
C ASN A 535 23.95 39.47 -13.51
N ILE A 536 23.94 38.49 -12.60
CA ILE A 536 25.15 37.79 -12.11
C ILE A 536 25.42 36.50 -12.90
N CYS A 537 24.52 36.10 -13.80
CA CYS A 537 24.71 34.92 -14.63
C CYS A 537 25.80 35.18 -15.69
N ASP A 538 26.78 34.26 -15.78
CA ASP A 538 27.83 34.31 -16.80
C ASP A 538 27.29 34.01 -18.18
N GLU A 539 26.35 33.08 -18.27
CA GLU A 539 25.69 32.68 -19.50
C GLU A 539 24.18 32.62 -19.32
N LYS A 540 23.46 33.06 -20.34
CA LYS A 540 21.99 33.01 -20.37
C LYS A 540 21.55 32.09 -21.49
N ILE A 541 20.84 31.04 -21.11
CA ILE A 541 20.34 29.99 -22.01
C ILE A 541 18.85 30.25 -22.23
N VAL A 542 18.46 30.48 -23.45
CA VAL A 542 17.08 30.77 -23.82
C VAL A 542 16.42 29.50 -24.35
N ILE A 543 15.37 29.02 -23.67
CA ILE A 543 14.50 27.98 -24.22
C ILE A 543 13.46 28.68 -25.09
N LYS A 544 13.50 28.39 -26.38
CA LYS A 544 12.52 28.84 -27.38
C LYS A 544 11.50 27.73 -27.61
N GLU A 545 10.24 28.12 -27.80
CA GLU A 545 9.22 27.20 -28.32
C GLU A 545 9.63 26.62 -29.67
#